data_25aaa4ca8d4e986f0997fc48f4a50434
#
_entry.id   25aaa4ca8d4e986f0997fc48f4a50434
#
_cell.length_a   1.000
_cell.length_b   1.000
_cell.length_c   1.000
_cell.angle_alpha   90.00
_cell.angle_beta   90.00
_cell.angle_gamma   90.00
#
_symmetry.space_group_name_H-M   'P 1'
#
loop_
_entity.id
_entity.type
_entity.pdbx_description
1 polymer ?
#
loop_
_entity_poly.entity_id
_entity_poly.type
_entity_poly.pdbx_seq_one_letter_code
_entity_poly.pdbx_strand_id
1 'polypeptide(L)'
;FNSMVVAVTGLWALLQSLFAGRSNAWRKGARMRIGLGSADAPMAHSGHGDPEMRQIFFASTLERLPAGINPFGALKSGLKLLAIDQISRRTTAIIPLVLVSNFKGSLRTRGIHQVAATQFSLSIDDQYILDGEAFPAGDYRIEQGPELAFVAP
;
A
#
# COMPACT_ATOMS: atom_id res chain seq x y z
N PHE A 1 17.13 -11.53 8.51
CA PHE A 1 16.19 -11.56 7.36
C PHE A 1 17.01 -11.51 6.07
N ASN A 2 16.89 -12.52 5.22
CA ASN A 2 17.65 -12.59 3.98
C ASN A 2 16.89 -11.79 2.92
N SER A 3 17.40 -10.61 2.54
CA SER A 3 16.78 -9.71 1.54
C SER A 3 16.51 -10.41 0.19
N MET A 4 17.30 -11.44 -0.12
CA MET A 4 17.12 -12.25 -1.32
C MET A 4 15.82 -13.07 -1.26
N VAL A 5 15.48 -13.63 -0.10
CA VAL A 5 14.23 -14.40 0.10
C VAL A 5 13.03 -13.47 -0.07
N VAL A 6 13.07 -12.27 0.50
CA VAL A 6 11.99 -11.29 0.37
C VAL A 6 11.80 -10.87 -1.10
N ALA A 7 12.90 -10.63 -1.83
CA ALA A 7 12.85 -10.27 -3.24
C ALA A 7 12.28 -11.40 -4.11
N VAL A 8 12.71 -12.64 -3.88
CA VAL A 8 12.23 -13.82 -4.62
C VAL A 8 10.77 -14.10 -4.31
N THR A 9 10.36 -14.04 -3.04
CA THR A 9 8.96 -14.25 -2.65
C THR A 9 8.06 -13.15 -3.21
N GLY A 10 8.51 -11.89 -3.19
CA GLY A 10 7.77 -10.77 -3.77
C GLY A 10 7.64 -10.90 -5.30
N LEU A 11 8.73 -11.28 -5.99
CA LEU A 11 8.69 -11.53 -7.44
C LEU A 11 7.77 -12.70 -7.77
N TRP A 12 7.82 -13.78 -7.01
CA TRP A 12 6.94 -14.93 -7.19
C TRP A 12 5.47 -14.56 -6.98
N ALA A 13 5.14 -13.80 -5.94
CA ALA A 13 3.79 -13.30 -5.70
C ALA A 13 3.30 -12.39 -6.84
N LEU A 14 4.16 -11.52 -7.38
CA LEU A 14 3.88 -10.71 -8.55
C LEU A 14 3.61 -11.56 -9.79
N LEU A 15 4.43 -12.56 -10.05
CA LEU A 15 4.22 -13.50 -11.17
C LEU A 15 2.93 -14.28 -11.01
N GLN A 16 2.65 -14.79 -9.82
CA GLN A 16 1.38 -15.45 -9.54
C GLN A 16 0.18 -14.52 -9.75
N SER A 17 0.28 -13.24 -9.38
CA SER A 17 -0.81 -12.27 -9.60
C SER A 17 -1.08 -11.99 -11.07
N LEU A 18 -0.05 -12.09 -11.93
CA LEU A 18 -0.17 -11.92 -13.38
C LEU A 18 -0.93 -13.09 -14.06
N PHE A 19 -0.67 -14.32 -13.60
CA PHE A 19 -1.19 -15.53 -14.23
C PHE A 19 -2.39 -16.14 -13.51
N ALA A 20 -2.64 -15.76 -12.28
CA ALA A 20 -3.75 -16.29 -11.51
C ALA A 20 -5.11 -15.78 -12.02
N GLY A 21 -6.06 -16.69 -12.09
CA GLY A 21 -7.47 -16.38 -12.41
C GLY A 21 -8.11 -15.43 -11.39
N ARG A 22 -9.31 -14.94 -11.70
CA ARG A 22 -10.10 -14.02 -10.85
C ARG A 22 -10.39 -14.52 -9.42
N SER A 23 -10.23 -15.82 -9.16
CA SER A 23 -10.45 -16.45 -7.86
C SER A 23 -9.27 -16.32 -6.87
N ASN A 24 -8.16 -15.70 -7.28
CA ASN A 24 -7.00 -15.56 -6.41
C ASN A 24 -7.26 -14.47 -5.34
N ALA A 25 -6.93 -14.79 -4.08
CA ALA A 25 -7.07 -13.89 -2.94
C ALA A 25 -6.44 -12.50 -3.18
N TRP A 26 -5.29 -12.45 -3.88
CA TRP A 26 -4.59 -11.21 -4.27
C TRP A 26 -5.40 -10.27 -5.19
N ARG A 27 -6.45 -10.80 -5.85
CA ARG A 27 -7.33 -10.02 -6.73
C ARG A 27 -8.66 -9.70 -6.12
N LYS A 28 -8.98 -10.31 -4.97
CA LYS A 28 -10.29 -10.11 -4.34
C LYS A 28 -10.42 -8.69 -3.78
N GLY A 29 -9.31 -8.16 -3.23
CA GLY A 29 -9.35 -6.88 -2.52
C GLY A 29 -10.20 -6.95 -1.26
N ALA A 30 -10.25 -5.86 -0.53
CA ALA A 30 -11.12 -5.66 0.62
C ALA A 30 -11.86 -4.34 0.48
N ARG A 31 -13.04 -4.25 1.09
CA ARG A 31 -13.71 -2.96 1.23
C ARG A 31 -12.97 -2.14 2.26
N MET A 32 -12.52 -0.97 1.83
CA MET A 32 -11.77 -0.05 2.68
C MET A 32 -12.24 1.37 2.45
N ARG A 33 -12.62 2.03 3.52
CA ARG A 33 -12.79 3.47 3.54
C ARG A 33 -11.60 4.08 4.26
N ILE A 34 -10.90 4.98 3.60
CA ILE A 34 -9.70 5.62 4.12
C ILE A 34 -9.96 7.11 4.17
N GLY A 35 -9.92 7.67 5.38
CA GLY A 35 -10.00 9.11 5.63
C GLY A 35 -8.62 9.68 6.00
N LEU A 36 -8.27 10.81 5.45
CA LEU A 36 -6.95 11.45 5.62
C LEU A 36 -7.02 12.65 6.55
N GLY A 37 -6.06 12.74 7.46
CA GLY A 37 -5.92 13.86 8.38
C GLY A 37 -7.02 13.96 9.43
N SER A 38 -7.05 15.06 10.16
CA SER A 38 -8.04 15.31 11.23
C SER A 38 -9.46 15.57 10.69
N ALA A 39 -9.56 16.03 9.44
CA ALA A 39 -10.84 16.29 8.78
C ALA A 39 -11.45 15.03 8.16
N ASP A 40 -10.80 13.88 8.28
CA ASP A 40 -11.25 12.60 7.73
C ASP A 40 -11.59 12.67 6.23
N ALA A 41 -10.80 13.45 5.48
CA ALA A 41 -11.03 13.67 4.05
C ALA A 41 -10.87 12.34 3.28
N PRO A 42 -11.85 11.93 2.46
CA PRO A 42 -11.79 10.65 1.79
C PRO A 42 -10.59 10.57 0.84
N MET A 43 -9.86 9.46 0.91
CA MET A 43 -8.75 9.20 0.01
C MET A 43 -9.27 9.07 -1.43
N ALA A 44 -8.56 9.71 -2.37
CA ALA A 44 -8.93 9.67 -3.78
C ALA A 44 -9.06 8.23 -4.29
N HIS A 45 -9.95 8.05 -5.27
CA HIS A 45 -10.17 6.82 -6.02
C HIS A 45 -10.10 7.12 -7.52
N SER A 46 -9.68 6.16 -8.32
CA SER A 46 -9.55 6.35 -9.78
C SER A 46 -10.89 6.38 -10.52
N GLY A 47 -11.97 5.96 -9.85
CA GLY A 47 -13.29 5.80 -10.48
C GLY A 47 -13.47 4.50 -11.28
N HIS A 48 -12.44 3.64 -11.30
CA HIS A 48 -12.53 2.32 -11.94
C HIS A 48 -12.94 1.26 -10.91
N GLY A 49 -14.07 0.61 -11.12
CA GLY A 49 -14.61 -0.39 -10.20
C GLY A 49 -15.41 0.22 -9.04
N ASP A 50 -15.59 -0.57 -7.98
CA ASP A 50 -16.27 -0.14 -6.76
C ASP A 50 -15.40 0.86 -5.98
N PRO A 51 -15.86 2.08 -5.68
CA PRO A 51 -15.07 3.11 -5.00
C PRO A 51 -14.65 2.74 -3.58
N GLU A 52 -15.28 1.78 -2.96
CA GLU A 52 -14.90 1.28 -1.64
C GLU A 52 -13.92 0.10 -1.70
N MET A 53 -13.71 -0.50 -2.88
CA MET A 53 -12.81 -1.64 -3.03
C MET A 53 -11.37 -1.20 -3.27
N ARG A 54 -10.45 -1.73 -2.47
CA ARG A 54 -9.00 -1.59 -2.65
C ARG A 54 -8.37 -2.98 -2.69
N GLN A 55 -7.45 -3.20 -3.59
CA GLN A 55 -6.75 -4.47 -3.70
C GLN A 55 -5.47 -4.52 -2.89
N ILE A 56 -4.81 -3.38 -2.77
CA ILE A 56 -3.61 -3.25 -1.95
C ILE A 56 -3.72 -1.97 -1.14
N PHE A 57 -3.44 -2.08 0.13
CA PHE A 57 -3.21 -0.98 1.03
C PHE A 57 -1.91 -1.21 1.78
N PHE A 58 -1.08 -0.20 1.82
CA PHE A 58 0.19 -0.26 2.52
C PHE A 58 0.50 1.10 3.16
N ALA A 59 0.89 1.09 4.43
CA ALA A 59 1.27 2.28 5.17
C ALA A 59 2.61 2.07 5.86
N SER A 60 3.45 3.09 5.89
CA SER A 60 4.74 3.05 6.59
C SER A 60 5.28 4.44 6.86
N THR A 61 6.02 4.58 7.94
CA THR A 61 6.85 5.76 8.24
C THR A 61 8.23 5.66 7.61
N LEU A 62 8.68 4.46 7.20
CA LEU A 62 10.00 4.24 6.62
C LEU A 62 10.12 4.93 5.25
N GLU A 63 11.24 5.57 4.99
CA GLU A 63 11.53 6.16 3.69
C GLU A 63 11.78 5.10 2.61
N ARG A 64 12.44 4.02 2.99
CA ARG A 64 12.75 2.88 2.12
C ARG A 64 12.50 1.59 2.86
N LEU A 65 11.94 0.64 2.16
CA LEU A 65 11.78 -0.71 2.64
C LEU A 65 13.05 -1.53 2.39
N PRO A 66 13.19 -2.70 3.03
CA PRO A 66 14.27 -3.65 2.72
C PRO A 66 14.38 -3.91 1.21
N ALA A 67 15.58 -4.27 0.75
CA ALA A 67 15.92 -4.47 -0.66
C ALA A 67 15.82 -3.21 -1.54
N GLY A 68 15.83 -2.00 -0.95
CA GLY A 68 15.79 -0.75 -1.71
C GLY A 68 14.43 -0.40 -2.32
N ILE A 69 13.38 -1.10 -1.90
CA ILE A 69 12.02 -0.87 -2.36
C ILE A 69 11.52 0.48 -1.83
N ASN A 70 11.01 1.32 -2.72
CA ASN A 70 10.39 2.59 -2.36
C ASN A 70 9.01 2.74 -3.02
N PRO A 71 7.95 2.19 -2.43
CA PRO A 71 6.60 2.21 -2.99
C PRO A 71 5.94 3.59 -2.90
N PHE A 72 6.54 4.52 -2.15
CA PHE A 72 5.97 5.84 -1.89
C PHE A 72 6.51 6.95 -2.82
N GLY A 73 7.39 6.60 -3.75
CA GLY A 73 7.93 7.54 -4.72
C GLY A 73 8.72 8.69 -4.09
N ALA A 74 8.29 9.92 -4.34
CA ALA A 74 8.95 11.14 -3.86
C ALA A 74 8.57 11.53 -2.41
N LEU A 75 7.65 10.80 -1.76
CA LEU A 75 7.23 11.10 -0.40
C LEU A 75 8.35 10.68 0.59
N LYS A 76 8.91 11.66 1.32
CA LYS A 76 10.07 11.43 2.17
C LYS A 76 9.77 11.42 3.66
N SER A 77 8.74 12.13 4.10
CA SER A 77 8.47 12.31 5.53
C SER A 77 7.06 11.91 5.91
N GLY A 78 6.87 11.62 7.18
CA GLY A 78 5.57 11.32 7.76
C GLY A 78 5.11 9.89 7.51
N LEU A 79 3.87 9.65 7.87
CA LEU A 79 3.17 8.40 7.60
C LEU A 79 2.75 8.40 6.13
N LYS A 80 3.32 7.50 5.35
CA LYS A 80 3.10 7.37 3.92
C LYS A 80 2.14 6.23 3.62
N LEU A 81 1.22 6.49 2.72
CA LEU A 81 0.16 5.58 2.32
C LEU A 81 0.28 5.26 0.83
N LEU A 82 0.18 4.00 0.48
CA LEU A 82 -0.01 3.51 -0.87
C LEU A 82 -1.30 2.72 -0.92
N ALA A 83 -2.22 3.11 -1.80
CA ALA A 83 -3.41 2.34 -2.09
C ALA A 83 -3.50 2.04 -3.58
N ILE A 84 -3.90 0.81 -3.91
CA ILE A 84 -4.18 0.39 -5.28
C ILE A 84 -5.64 -0.06 -5.36
N ASP A 85 -6.43 0.64 -6.18
CA ASP A 85 -7.88 0.41 -6.30
C ASP A 85 -8.17 -0.93 -6.95
N GLN A 86 -7.68 -1.11 -8.17
CA GLN A 86 -7.88 -2.33 -8.93
C GLN A 86 -6.62 -2.71 -9.72
N ILE A 87 -6.18 -3.95 -9.57
CA ILE A 87 -5.05 -4.47 -10.33
C ILE A 87 -5.53 -4.96 -11.69
N SER A 88 -5.33 -4.15 -12.71
CA SER A 88 -5.44 -4.55 -14.11
C SER A 88 -4.11 -5.15 -14.59
N ARG A 89 -4.12 -5.84 -15.74
CA ARG A 89 -2.87 -6.31 -16.37
C ARG A 89 -1.89 -5.17 -16.63
N ARG A 90 -2.41 -3.97 -16.98
CA ARG A 90 -1.59 -2.77 -17.20
C ARG A 90 -1.01 -2.23 -15.90
N THR A 91 -1.81 -2.23 -14.83
CA THR A 91 -1.35 -1.83 -13.49
C THR A 91 -0.26 -2.78 -12.99
N THR A 92 -0.45 -4.10 -13.12
CA THR A 92 0.54 -5.10 -12.70
C THR A 92 1.88 -4.92 -13.42
N ALA A 93 1.87 -4.63 -14.71
CA ALA A 93 3.10 -4.43 -15.48
C ALA A 93 3.94 -3.24 -15.01
N ILE A 94 3.33 -2.22 -14.40
CA ILE A 94 4.05 -1.04 -13.91
C ILE A 94 4.41 -1.11 -12.41
N ILE A 95 3.83 -2.04 -11.64
CA ILE A 95 4.12 -2.18 -10.21
C ILE A 95 5.63 -2.26 -9.92
N PRO A 96 6.45 -3.08 -10.62
CA PRO A 96 7.88 -3.11 -10.39
C PRO A 96 8.56 -1.74 -10.54
N LEU A 97 8.15 -0.95 -11.55
CA LEU A 97 8.68 0.39 -11.79
C LEU A 97 8.24 1.38 -10.69
N VAL A 98 7.03 1.22 -10.18
CA VAL A 98 6.51 2.02 -9.06
C VAL A 98 7.29 1.71 -7.78
N LEU A 99 7.56 0.43 -7.51
CA LEU A 99 8.30 -0.02 -6.33
C LEU A 99 9.76 0.46 -6.28
N VAL A 100 10.38 0.73 -7.42
CA VAL A 100 11.74 1.30 -7.49
C VAL A 100 11.72 2.81 -7.77
N SER A 101 10.57 3.48 -7.66
CA SER A 101 10.37 4.92 -7.90
C SER A 101 10.78 5.41 -9.31
N ASN A 102 10.87 4.53 -10.29
CA ASN A 102 11.27 4.85 -11.66
C ASN A 102 10.11 5.12 -12.62
N PHE A 103 8.87 5.09 -12.12
CA PHE A 103 7.71 5.34 -12.97
C PHE A 103 7.44 6.85 -13.10
N LYS A 104 7.50 7.36 -14.33
CA LYS A 104 7.29 8.79 -14.65
C LYS A 104 5.87 9.13 -15.13
N GLY A 105 4.96 8.19 -15.16
CA GLY A 105 3.58 8.41 -15.61
C GLY A 105 2.63 8.85 -14.49
N SER A 106 1.39 9.20 -14.88
CA SER A 106 0.34 9.46 -13.90
C SER A 106 -0.10 8.17 -13.20
N LEU A 107 0.20 8.04 -11.91
CA LEU A 107 -0.19 6.90 -11.08
C LEU A 107 -1.69 6.92 -10.76
N ARG A 108 -2.26 8.09 -10.49
CA ARG A 108 -3.67 8.25 -10.10
C ARG A 108 -4.64 7.73 -11.15
N THR A 109 -4.39 8.00 -12.43
CA THR A 109 -5.22 7.49 -13.54
C THR A 109 -5.13 5.98 -13.73
N ARG A 110 -4.15 5.35 -13.08
CA ARG A 110 -3.95 3.89 -13.06
C ARG A 110 -4.42 3.23 -11.77
N GLY A 111 -5.11 3.99 -10.92
CA GLY A 111 -5.61 3.51 -9.64
C GLY A 111 -4.54 3.26 -8.59
N ILE A 112 -3.39 3.94 -8.70
CA ILE A 112 -2.32 3.89 -7.70
C ILE A 112 -2.23 5.25 -7.03
N HIS A 113 -2.48 5.27 -5.73
CA HIS A 113 -2.52 6.49 -4.92
C HIS A 113 -1.41 6.47 -3.89
N GLN A 114 -0.58 7.50 -3.89
CA GLN A 114 0.49 7.73 -2.92
C GLN A 114 0.20 9.03 -2.18
N VAL A 115 0.08 8.98 -0.87
CA VAL A 115 -0.28 10.14 -0.02
C VAL A 115 0.55 10.10 1.25
N ALA A 116 0.97 11.27 1.74
CA ALA A 116 1.52 11.44 3.08
C ALA A 116 0.47 12.09 3.99
N ALA A 117 0.34 11.59 5.20
CA ALA A 117 -0.56 12.13 6.22
C ALA A 117 0.06 11.97 7.60
N THR A 118 -0.34 12.78 8.57
CA THR A 118 0.07 12.60 9.98
C THR A 118 -0.77 11.56 10.69
N GLN A 119 -2.00 11.37 10.20
CA GLN A 119 -2.96 10.39 10.70
C GLN A 119 -3.93 9.99 9.59
N PHE A 120 -4.54 8.83 9.72
CA PHE A 120 -5.64 8.39 8.87
C PHE A 120 -6.61 7.48 9.62
N SER A 121 -7.86 7.49 9.20
CA SER A 121 -8.86 6.50 9.58
C SER A 121 -8.89 5.38 8.56
N LEU A 122 -9.11 4.16 9.00
CA LEU A 122 -9.26 2.97 8.17
C LEU A 122 -10.47 2.18 8.66
N SER A 123 -11.51 2.09 7.82
CA SER A 123 -12.60 1.15 7.99
C SER A 123 -12.39 0.01 6.99
N ILE A 124 -12.23 -1.21 7.48
CA ILE A 124 -11.89 -2.38 6.65
C ILE A 124 -12.75 -3.59 7.02
N ASP A 125 -13.22 -4.31 6.01
CA ASP A 125 -14.06 -5.51 6.15
C ASP A 125 -13.28 -6.82 6.15
N ASP A 126 -11.95 -6.77 6.14
CA ASP A 126 -11.06 -7.93 6.16
C ASP A 126 -9.96 -7.75 7.21
N GLN A 127 -9.18 -8.77 7.45
CA GLN A 127 -8.02 -8.69 8.34
C GLN A 127 -6.91 -7.88 7.69
N TYR A 128 -6.14 -7.17 8.52
CA TYR A 128 -4.91 -6.51 8.09
C TYR A 128 -3.76 -6.82 9.05
N ILE A 129 -2.54 -6.58 8.59
CA ILE A 129 -1.32 -6.81 9.36
C ILE A 129 -0.68 -5.47 9.70
N LEU A 130 -0.39 -5.24 10.98
CA LEU A 130 0.38 -4.10 11.47
C LEU A 130 1.53 -4.62 12.31
N ASP A 131 2.76 -4.26 11.95
CA ASP A 131 4.00 -4.67 12.63
C ASP A 131 4.15 -6.19 12.83
N GLY A 132 3.57 -6.97 11.93
CA GLY A 132 3.61 -8.43 11.95
C GLY A 132 2.48 -9.10 12.72
N GLU A 133 1.59 -8.35 13.37
CA GLU A 133 0.41 -8.85 14.06
C GLU A 133 -0.84 -8.68 13.20
N ALA A 134 -1.73 -9.68 13.24
CA ALA A 134 -3.00 -9.65 12.51
C ALA A 134 -4.08 -8.98 13.35
N PHE A 135 -4.75 -7.99 12.76
CA PHE A 135 -5.88 -7.29 13.34
C PHE A 135 -7.16 -7.66 12.59
N PRO A 136 -8.31 -7.77 13.30
CA PRO A 136 -9.59 -8.13 12.68
C PRO A 136 -10.13 -6.99 11.80
N ALA A 137 -11.21 -7.27 11.07
CA ALA A 137 -12.03 -6.25 10.44
C ALA A 137 -12.55 -5.24 11.48
N GLY A 138 -12.65 -3.96 11.09
CA GLY A 138 -13.11 -2.91 12.00
C GLY A 138 -12.74 -1.50 11.55
N ASP A 139 -12.96 -0.56 12.47
CA ASP A 139 -12.66 0.85 12.31
C ASP A 139 -11.44 1.21 13.16
N TYR A 140 -10.45 1.79 12.52
CA TYR A 140 -9.16 2.10 13.13
C TYR A 140 -8.77 3.55 12.87
N ARG A 141 -8.09 4.14 13.83
CA ARG A 141 -7.39 5.40 13.67
C ARG A 141 -5.90 5.16 13.88
N ILE A 142 -5.12 5.49 12.88
CA ILE A 142 -3.68 5.27 12.85
C ILE A 142 -3.00 6.61 12.76
N GLU A 143 -2.10 6.87 13.70
CA GLU A 143 -1.37 8.12 13.83
C GLU A 143 0.13 7.84 13.82
N GLN A 144 0.88 8.81 13.31
CA GLN A 144 2.33 8.77 13.44
C GLN A 144 2.71 9.01 14.91
N GLY A 145 3.37 8.04 15.53
CA GLY A 145 3.95 8.19 16.85
C GLY A 145 5.11 9.19 16.88
N PRO A 146 5.64 9.50 18.07
CA PRO A 146 6.84 10.31 18.22
C PRO A 146 8.03 9.63 17.53
N GLU A 147 8.97 10.44 17.05
CA GLU A 147 10.21 9.95 16.45
C GLU A 147 11.06 9.26 17.54
N LEU A 148 11.42 8.00 17.28
CA LEU A 148 12.28 7.22 18.17
C LEU A 148 13.70 7.28 17.68
N ALA A 149 14.61 7.78 18.50
CA ALA A 149 16.05 7.75 18.24
C ALA A 149 16.65 6.46 18.82
N PHE A 150 17.19 5.62 17.97
CA PHE A 150 17.95 4.44 18.38
C PHE A 150 19.44 4.75 18.34
N VAL A 151 20.13 4.52 19.45
CA VAL A 151 21.58 4.58 19.48
C VAL A 151 22.09 3.19 19.15
N ALA A 152 22.70 3.04 17.98
CA ALA A 152 23.41 1.81 17.65
C ALA A 152 24.74 1.75 18.42
N PRO A 153 25.10 0.60 19.00
CA PRO A 153 26.38 0.41 19.67
C PRO A 153 27.56 0.45 18.71
#